data_c0dd722a0edf5f6515d30bbc50caa9b0
#
_entry.id   c0dd722a0edf5f6515d30bbc50caa9b0
#
_cell.length_a   1.000
_cell.length_b   1.000
_cell.length_c   1.000
_cell.angle_alpha   90.00
_cell.angle_beta   90.00
_cell.angle_gamma   90.00
#
_symmetry.space_group_name_H-M   'P 1'
#
loop_
_entity.id
_entity.type
_entity.pdbx_description
1 polymer ?
#
loop_
_entity_poly.entity_id
_entity_poly.type
_entity_poly.pdbx_seq_one_letter_code
_entity_poly.pdbx_strand_id
1 'polypeptide(L)'
;MRMANTEIDYSEVRGKKAECPDGCGLCCLCQPEVLAEERHFFEKNHSRSLVKSKGPEPYLALALKKGKGSCVFLNGRRCSVYNNRPTYCRQFPYHIYIGDKVKVELDLSCRGVWTGKGADAETEAKEIVAKAEGRIRKAVREAGEIYREFYHYCKEAGVMGDPEEIRASVCRNIDNFTDITYLGKVMEMIMTEPVMTLEGLKGSPEDIEELNEAAAETAMESLATDDPVNAPVYCDEKWNWNIFLADSSSGRIDWMLLDDDGELTKKGSVKASDIKIRPIEPDGKELLKKYISLLNQRESFLGNVFSLMDENDYEDDMANAYYGCLCTTILDLMWRASMLDHFFGTGMGERGIMEAIIFFDMDRLDAPTIGAFV
;
A
#
# COMPACT_ATOMS: atom_id res chain seq x y z
N MET A 1 -31.75 11.91 -13.32
CA MET A 1 -30.47 12.60 -13.60
C MET A 1 -29.61 11.60 -14.38
N ARG A 2 -29.28 11.88 -15.65
CA ARG A 2 -28.40 11.01 -16.44
C ARG A 2 -27.04 11.05 -15.77
N MET A 3 -26.56 9.89 -15.25
CA MET A 3 -25.19 9.76 -14.77
C MET A 3 -24.28 10.02 -15.97
N ALA A 4 -23.57 11.14 -15.93
CA ALA A 4 -22.47 11.42 -16.85
C ALA A 4 -21.49 10.23 -16.79
N ASN A 5 -20.82 9.92 -17.89
CA ASN A 5 -19.73 8.94 -17.94
C ASN A 5 -18.79 9.22 -16.77
N THR A 6 -18.71 8.29 -15.81
CA THR A 6 -17.71 8.37 -14.75
C THR A 6 -16.36 8.26 -15.44
N GLU A 7 -15.64 9.37 -15.52
CA GLU A 7 -14.30 9.40 -16.08
C GLU A 7 -13.38 8.62 -15.17
N ILE A 8 -12.61 7.71 -15.74
CA ILE A 8 -11.67 6.87 -14.99
C ILE A 8 -10.27 7.34 -15.30
N ASP A 9 -9.52 7.65 -14.25
CA ASP A 9 -8.13 8.08 -14.36
C ASP A 9 -7.20 6.87 -14.47
N TYR A 10 -6.46 6.79 -15.57
CA TYR A 10 -5.43 5.79 -15.86
C TYR A 10 -4.02 6.37 -15.81
N SER A 11 -3.83 7.56 -15.28
CA SER A 11 -2.54 8.27 -15.29
C SER A 11 -1.41 7.47 -14.66
N GLU A 12 -1.70 6.72 -13.61
CA GLU A 12 -0.70 5.94 -12.88
C GLU A 12 -0.18 4.72 -13.66
N VAL A 13 -0.98 4.14 -14.54
CA VAL A 13 -0.61 2.96 -15.34
C VAL A 13 -0.12 3.32 -16.74
N ARG A 14 -0.31 4.58 -17.17
CA ARG A 14 0.06 5.04 -18.51
C ARG A 14 1.56 4.93 -18.77
N GLY A 15 1.92 4.30 -19.89
CA GLY A 15 3.30 4.10 -20.31
C GLY A 15 4.09 3.09 -19.46
N LYS A 16 3.45 2.45 -18.51
CA LYS A 16 4.05 1.36 -17.73
C LYS A 16 3.78 0.01 -18.38
N LYS A 17 4.59 -0.98 -18.00
CA LYS A 17 4.42 -2.38 -18.39
C LYS A 17 4.38 -3.24 -17.15
N ALA A 18 3.65 -4.34 -17.21
CA ALA A 18 3.58 -5.32 -16.13
C ALA A 18 3.70 -6.73 -16.69
N GLU A 19 4.40 -7.59 -15.97
CA GLU A 19 4.48 -9.02 -16.26
C GLU A 19 4.33 -9.84 -14.98
N CYS A 20 3.99 -11.11 -15.11
CA CYS A 20 4.05 -12.05 -14.01
C CYS A 20 5.38 -12.82 -14.07
N PRO A 21 6.40 -12.44 -13.28
CA PRO A 21 7.72 -13.07 -13.38
C PRO A 21 7.67 -14.52 -12.91
N ASP A 22 8.44 -15.38 -13.58
CA ASP A 22 8.60 -16.77 -13.17
C ASP A 22 9.27 -16.84 -11.78
N GLY A 23 8.72 -17.66 -10.91
CA GLY A 23 9.28 -17.87 -9.57
C GLY A 23 8.73 -16.96 -8.46
N CYS A 24 7.98 -15.91 -8.78
CA CYS A 24 7.46 -14.96 -7.79
C CYS A 24 6.40 -15.59 -6.88
N GLY A 25 5.21 -15.83 -7.38
CA GLY A 25 4.09 -16.39 -6.63
C GLY A 25 3.55 -15.53 -5.47
N LEU A 26 3.93 -14.24 -5.35
CA LEU A 26 3.51 -13.36 -4.24
C LEU A 26 1.99 -13.26 -4.14
N CYS A 27 1.30 -12.95 -5.23
CA CYS A 27 -0.17 -12.86 -5.25
C CYS A 27 -0.89 -14.18 -4.93
N CYS A 28 -0.18 -15.31 -4.90
CA CYS A 28 -0.73 -16.60 -4.47
C CYS A 28 -0.71 -16.79 -2.95
N LEU A 29 -0.21 -15.86 -2.18
CA LEU A 29 -0.31 -15.86 -0.71
C LEU A 29 -1.65 -15.28 -0.24
N CYS A 30 -2.30 -14.47 -1.06
CA CYS A 30 -3.64 -13.99 -0.79
C CYS A 30 -4.68 -15.08 -1.04
N GLN A 31 -5.76 -15.08 -0.26
CA GLN A 31 -6.90 -15.96 -0.44
C GLN A 31 -7.99 -15.25 -1.27
N PRO A 32 -8.02 -15.43 -2.62
CA PRO A 32 -8.92 -14.69 -3.46
C PRO A 32 -10.35 -15.21 -3.35
N GLU A 33 -11.32 -14.31 -3.32
CA GLU A 33 -12.73 -14.63 -3.51
C GLU A 33 -12.96 -15.21 -4.92
N VAL A 34 -13.92 -16.15 -5.00
CA VAL A 34 -14.43 -16.69 -6.26
C VAL A 34 -15.84 -16.12 -6.47
N LEU A 35 -15.95 -15.20 -7.41
CA LEU A 35 -17.23 -14.53 -7.71
C LEU A 35 -18.29 -15.53 -8.22
N ALA A 36 -19.57 -15.17 -8.09
CA ALA A 36 -20.69 -16.03 -8.43
C ALA A 36 -20.63 -16.58 -9.87
N GLU A 37 -20.23 -15.74 -10.81
CA GLU A 37 -20.08 -16.09 -12.24
C GLU A 37 -18.90 -17.03 -12.52
N GLU A 38 -17.96 -17.15 -11.62
CA GLU A 38 -16.76 -17.98 -11.76
C GLU A 38 -16.93 -19.37 -11.09
N ARG A 39 -17.89 -19.51 -10.17
CA ARG A 39 -18.11 -20.69 -9.34
C ARG A 39 -18.25 -21.96 -10.15
N HIS A 40 -19.00 -21.91 -11.24
CA HIS A 40 -19.27 -23.10 -12.06
C HIS A 40 -17.99 -23.77 -12.56
N PHE A 41 -16.99 -23.00 -12.95
CA PHE A 41 -15.70 -23.55 -13.39
C PHE A 41 -14.99 -24.31 -12.27
N PHE A 42 -14.90 -23.70 -11.09
CA PHE A 42 -14.19 -24.31 -9.95
C PHE A 42 -14.97 -25.46 -9.33
N GLU A 43 -16.28 -25.36 -9.22
CA GLU A 43 -17.15 -26.43 -8.72
C GLU A 43 -17.06 -27.68 -9.60
N LYS A 44 -17.05 -27.50 -10.92
CA LYS A 44 -16.98 -28.61 -11.89
C LYS A 44 -15.62 -29.27 -11.95
N ASN A 45 -14.54 -28.47 -11.93
CA ASN A 45 -13.19 -28.97 -12.23
C ASN A 45 -12.31 -29.09 -10.97
N HIS A 46 -12.61 -28.33 -9.91
CA HIS A 46 -11.75 -28.14 -8.73
C HIS A 46 -12.54 -27.98 -7.44
N SER A 47 -13.62 -28.74 -7.24
CA SER A 47 -14.53 -28.56 -6.09
C SER A 47 -13.86 -28.64 -4.72
N ARG A 48 -12.76 -29.41 -4.61
CA ARG A 48 -11.98 -29.54 -3.36
C ARG A 48 -11.08 -28.31 -3.07
N SER A 49 -10.93 -27.42 -4.03
CA SER A 49 -10.14 -26.19 -3.89
C SER A 49 -10.98 -24.99 -3.47
N LEU A 50 -12.28 -25.18 -3.25
CA LEU A 50 -13.19 -24.16 -2.78
C LEU A 50 -13.42 -24.30 -1.28
N VAL A 51 -13.28 -23.19 -0.57
CA VAL A 51 -13.52 -23.08 0.87
C VAL A 51 -14.35 -21.84 1.17
N LYS A 52 -14.99 -21.81 2.33
CA LYS A 52 -15.51 -20.56 2.87
C LYS A 52 -14.40 -19.82 3.59
N SER A 53 -14.26 -18.52 3.33
CA SER A 53 -13.32 -17.67 4.06
C SER A 53 -13.70 -17.64 5.56
N LYS A 54 -12.71 -17.32 6.39
CA LYS A 54 -12.94 -17.03 7.81
C LYS A 54 -13.37 -15.55 7.93
N GLY A 55 -14.25 -15.24 8.85
CA GLY A 55 -14.69 -13.87 9.13
C GLY A 55 -16.19 -13.75 9.33
N PRO A 56 -16.69 -12.55 9.68
CA PRO A 56 -18.10 -12.30 9.95
C PRO A 56 -18.98 -12.45 8.71
N GLU A 57 -18.45 -12.13 7.53
CA GLU A 57 -19.15 -12.27 6.24
C GLU A 57 -18.39 -13.26 5.34
N PRO A 58 -18.59 -14.56 5.50
CA PRO A 58 -17.83 -15.55 4.78
C PRO A 58 -18.22 -15.59 3.30
N TYR A 59 -17.22 -15.49 2.43
CA TYR A 59 -17.34 -15.64 0.99
C TYR A 59 -16.72 -16.96 0.49
N LEU A 60 -17.02 -17.35 -0.74
CA LEU A 60 -16.40 -18.50 -1.37
C LEU A 60 -15.01 -18.11 -1.88
N ALA A 61 -13.98 -18.83 -1.45
CA ALA A 61 -12.58 -18.53 -1.76
C ALA A 61 -11.81 -19.75 -2.24
N LEU A 62 -10.65 -19.55 -2.84
CA LEU A 62 -9.71 -20.62 -3.11
C LEU A 62 -9.02 -21.06 -1.81
N ALA A 63 -8.81 -22.37 -1.69
CA ALA A 63 -8.10 -22.94 -0.55
C ALA A 63 -6.61 -22.59 -0.58
N LEU A 64 -6.03 -22.42 0.61
CA LEU A 64 -4.60 -22.33 0.81
C LEU A 64 -4.01 -23.69 1.21
N LYS A 65 -2.77 -23.97 0.87
CA LYS A 65 -2.02 -25.16 1.32
C LYS A 65 -1.99 -25.16 2.85
N LYS A 66 -2.33 -26.29 3.44
CA LYS A 66 -2.48 -26.45 4.91
C LYS A 66 -3.34 -25.37 5.60
N GLY A 67 -4.13 -24.62 4.83
CA GLY A 67 -5.00 -23.55 5.35
C GLY A 67 -4.31 -22.24 5.71
N LYS A 68 -3.00 -22.12 5.51
CA LYS A 68 -2.19 -20.94 5.87
C LYS A 68 -1.04 -20.64 4.89
N GLY A 69 -0.76 -21.53 3.96
CA GLY A 69 0.32 -21.36 2.97
C GLY A 69 -0.16 -20.71 1.68
N SER A 70 0.56 -20.95 0.60
CA SER A 70 0.19 -20.44 -0.72
C SER A 70 -1.09 -21.11 -1.26
N CYS A 71 -1.70 -20.48 -2.27
CA CYS A 71 -2.85 -21.02 -2.98
C CYS A 71 -2.57 -22.45 -3.46
N VAL A 72 -3.53 -23.36 -3.31
CA VAL A 72 -3.42 -24.78 -3.71
C VAL A 72 -3.07 -24.94 -5.19
N PHE A 73 -3.31 -23.94 -6.03
CA PHE A 73 -2.95 -23.95 -7.45
C PHE A 73 -1.52 -23.47 -7.74
N LEU A 74 -0.78 -22.98 -6.74
CA LEU A 74 0.63 -22.65 -6.92
C LEU A 74 1.46 -23.92 -6.92
N ASN A 75 2.09 -24.24 -8.05
CA ASN A 75 2.98 -25.39 -8.22
C ASN A 75 4.29 -24.96 -8.85
N GLY A 76 5.42 -25.19 -8.16
CA GLY A 76 6.72 -24.73 -8.62
C GLY A 76 6.77 -23.22 -8.91
N ARG A 77 6.13 -22.43 -8.04
CA ARG A 77 5.99 -20.97 -8.17
C ARG A 77 5.25 -20.51 -9.43
N ARG A 78 4.41 -21.38 -10.02
CA ARG A 78 3.54 -21.05 -11.17
C ARG A 78 2.10 -21.45 -10.86
N CYS A 79 1.16 -20.61 -11.28
CA CYS A 79 -0.26 -20.90 -11.13
C CYS A 79 -0.70 -21.95 -12.16
N SER A 80 -1.17 -23.13 -11.70
CA SER A 80 -1.63 -24.23 -12.58
C SER A 80 -2.98 -23.91 -13.28
N VAL A 81 -3.71 -22.91 -12.84
CA VAL A 81 -4.97 -22.44 -13.45
C VAL A 81 -4.85 -21.01 -14.01
N TYR A 82 -3.66 -20.62 -14.45
CA TYR A 82 -3.33 -19.24 -14.85
C TYR A 82 -4.37 -18.59 -15.76
N ASN A 83 -4.84 -19.30 -16.79
CA ASN A 83 -5.83 -18.78 -17.74
C ASN A 83 -7.25 -18.70 -17.18
N ASN A 84 -7.52 -19.41 -16.07
CA ASN A 84 -8.82 -19.44 -15.41
C ASN A 84 -8.74 -18.91 -13.98
N ARG A 85 -7.77 -18.03 -13.69
CA ARG A 85 -7.67 -17.38 -12.38
C ARG A 85 -8.94 -16.62 -12.04
N PRO A 86 -9.36 -16.60 -10.77
CA PRO A 86 -10.41 -15.69 -10.31
C PRO A 86 -10.14 -14.22 -10.70
N THR A 87 -11.18 -13.45 -10.76
CA THR A 87 -11.11 -12.02 -11.13
C THR A 87 -10.10 -11.27 -10.30
N TYR A 88 -10.11 -11.42 -9.00
CA TYR A 88 -9.15 -10.73 -8.12
C TYR A 88 -7.69 -11.15 -8.34
N CYS A 89 -7.42 -12.42 -8.67
CA CYS A 89 -6.08 -12.84 -9.09
C CYS A 89 -5.64 -12.25 -10.44
N ARG A 90 -6.59 -11.95 -11.33
CA ARG A 90 -6.30 -11.33 -12.64
C ARG A 90 -6.17 -9.82 -12.53
N GLN A 91 -6.82 -9.25 -11.54
CA GLN A 91 -6.81 -7.81 -11.28
C GLN A 91 -5.47 -7.36 -10.72
N PHE A 92 -4.84 -8.13 -9.82
CA PHE A 92 -3.52 -7.79 -9.31
C PHE A 92 -2.48 -7.70 -10.46
N PRO A 93 -1.66 -6.65 -10.53
CA PRO A 93 -1.42 -5.60 -9.52
C PRO A 93 -2.23 -4.30 -9.70
N TYR A 94 -3.39 -4.34 -10.34
CA TYR A 94 -4.22 -3.17 -10.58
C TYR A 94 -5.31 -3.05 -9.52
N HIS A 95 -5.40 -1.89 -8.88
CA HIS A 95 -6.44 -1.56 -7.93
C HIS A 95 -7.35 -0.49 -8.53
N ILE A 96 -8.66 -0.73 -8.54
CA ILE A 96 -9.65 0.26 -8.98
C ILE A 96 -10.19 0.92 -7.72
N TYR A 97 -9.72 2.11 -7.42
CA TYR A 97 -10.16 2.87 -6.27
C TYR A 97 -11.31 3.82 -6.65
N ILE A 98 -12.32 3.84 -5.80
CA ILE A 98 -13.51 4.68 -5.92
C ILE A 98 -13.51 5.68 -4.77
N GLY A 99 -13.12 6.90 -5.07
CA GLY A 99 -13.15 8.06 -4.18
C GLY A 99 -14.03 9.15 -4.79
N ASP A 100 -13.60 10.40 -4.65
CA ASP A 100 -14.18 11.52 -5.40
C ASP A 100 -14.04 11.31 -6.91
N LYS A 101 -12.93 10.70 -7.30
CA LYS A 101 -12.64 10.26 -8.68
C LYS A 101 -12.47 8.74 -8.69
N VAL A 102 -12.70 8.13 -9.83
CA VAL A 102 -12.35 6.72 -10.04
C VAL A 102 -10.96 6.65 -10.62
N LYS A 103 -10.05 5.97 -9.96
CA LYS A 103 -8.67 5.85 -10.37
C LYS A 103 -8.20 4.41 -10.41
N VAL A 104 -7.40 4.07 -11.42
CA VAL A 104 -6.66 2.82 -11.44
C VAL A 104 -5.27 3.09 -10.87
N GLU A 105 -4.98 2.44 -9.76
CA GLU A 105 -3.71 2.51 -9.05
C GLU A 105 -2.93 1.21 -9.22
N LEU A 106 -1.61 1.29 -9.27
CA LEU A 106 -0.74 0.15 -9.57
C LEU A 106 0.04 -0.24 -8.33
N ASP A 107 -0.18 -1.46 -7.84
CA ASP A 107 0.54 -1.99 -6.69
C ASP A 107 2.04 -2.20 -7.02
N LEU A 108 2.87 -1.35 -6.47
CA LEU A 108 4.32 -1.39 -6.66
C LEU A 108 5.01 -2.50 -5.83
N SER A 109 4.28 -3.20 -4.96
CA SER A 109 4.79 -4.42 -4.31
C SER A 109 4.96 -5.56 -5.31
N CYS A 110 4.31 -5.49 -6.47
CA CYS A 110 4.50 -6.43 -7.56
C CYS A 110 5.84 -6.18 -8.27
N ARG A 111 6.81 -7.08 -8.11
CA ARG A 111 8.11 -6.96 -8.83
C ARG A 111 7.97 -6.93 -10.35
N GLY A 112 6.88 -7.46 -10.89
CA GLY A 112 6.63 -7.48 -12.32
C GLY A 112 6.44 -6.09 -12.94
N VAL A 113 6.09 -5.08 -12.15
CA VAL A 113 5.95 -3.69 -12.63
C VAL A 113 7.29 -2.96 -12.74
N TRP A 114 8.35 -3.49 -12.11
CA TRP A 114 9.69 -2.91 -12.10
C TRP A 114 10.60 -3.46 -13.20
N THR A 115 10.19 -4.52 -13.89
CA THR A 115 11.01 -5.14 -14.94
C THR A 115 11.07 -4.35 -16.23
N GLY A 116 10.11 -3.46 -16.46
CA GLY A 116 9.93 -2.74 -17.72
C GLY A 116 9.50 -3.64 -18.89
N LYS A 117 9.15 -4.90 -18.60
CA LYS A 117 8.73 -5.93 -19.57
C LYS A 117 7.25 -6.26 -19.42
N GLY A 118 6.74 -7.10 -20.33
CA GLY A 118 5.36 -7.59 -20.27
C GLY A 118 4.40 -6.78 -21.10
N ALA A 119 3.11 -6.87 -20.76
CA ALA A 119 2.05 -6.19 -21.47
C ALA A 119 1.98 -4.70 -21.11
N ASP A 120 1.31 -3.92 -21.95
CA ASP A 120 1.00 -2.51 -21.67
C ASP A 120 -0.02 -2.43 -20.53
N ALA A 121 0.38 -1.79 -19.43
CA ALA A 121 -0.40 -1.76 -18.20
C ALA A 121 -1.72 -0.99 -18.35
N GLU A 122 -1.76 0.06 -19.17
CA GLU A 122 -3.00 0.82 -19.42
C GLU A 122 -4.01 -0.03 -20.20
N THR A 123 -3.54 -0.82 -21.16
CA THR A 123 -4.40 -1.73 -21.92
C THR A 123 -5.00 -2.81 -21.02
N GLU A 124 -4.19 -3.47 -20.20
CA GLU A 124 -4.68 -4.48 -19.25
C GLU A 124 -5.67 -3.87 -18.24
N ALA A 125 -5.36 -2.70 -17.68
CA ALA A 125 -6.23 -1.99 -16.76
C ALA A 125 -7.60 -1.67 -17.39
N LYS A 126 -7.64 -1.22 -18.63
CA LYS A 126 -8.90 -0.96 -19.36
C LYS A 126 -9.75 -2.22 -19.56
N GLU A 127 -9.11 -3.36 -19.81
CA GLU A 127 -9.82 -4.65 -19.91
C GLU A 127 -10.40 -5.09 -18.57
N ILE A 128 -9.66 -4.87 -17.47
CA ILE A 128 -10.11 -5.19 -16.10
C ILE A 128 -11.31 -4.31 -15.75
N VAL A 129 -11.20 -3.00 -15.96
CA VAL A 129 -12.25 -2.02 -15.70
C VAL A 129 -13.52 -2.35 -16.50
N ALA A 130 -13.40 -2.70 -17.77
CA ALA A 130 -14.55 -3.07 -18.60
C ALA A 130 -15.30 -4.29 -18.05
N LYS A 131 -14.60 -5.27 -17.48
CA LYS A 131 -15.20 -6.45 -16.83
C LYS A 131 -15.83 -6.11 -15.47
N ALA A 132 -15.34 -5.06 -14.78
CA ALA A 132 -15.82 -4.64 -13.47
C ALA A 132 -16.90 -3.53 -13.53
N GLU A 133 -17.33 -3.09 -14.71
CA GLU A 133 -18.19 -1.92 -14.90
C GLU A 133 -19.44 -1.89 -14.00
N GLY A 134 -20.11 -3.04 -13.83
CA GLY A 134 -21.30 -3.15 -12.96
C GLY A 134 -20.98 -2.92 -11.48
N ARG A 135 -19.85 -3.47 -11.01
CA ARG A 135 -19.37 -3.29 -9.63
C ARG A 135 -18.94 -1.85 -9.40
N ILE A 136 -18.18 -1.28 -10.34
CA ILE A 136 -17.75 0.13 -10.28
C ILE A 136 -18.96 1.07 -10.17
N ARG A 137 -19.99 0.89 -11.00
CA ARG A 137 -21.20 1.72 -10.94
C ARG A 137 -21.93 1.62 -9.60
N LYS A 138 -21.92 0.45 -8.97
CA LYS A 138 -22.49 0.27 -7.63
C LYS A 138 -21.65 1.01 -6.60
N ALA A 139 -20.34 0.78 -6.57
CA ALA A 139 -19.40 1.38 -5.63
C ALA A 139 -19.36 2.92 -5.73
N VAL A 140 -19.43 3.49 -6.94
CA VAL A 140 -19.51 4.96 -7.16
C VAL A 140 -20.72 5.59 -6.47
N ARG A 141 -21.86 4.89 -6.44
CA ARG A 141 -23.05 5.42 -5.74
C ARG A 141 -22.87 5.39 -4.23
N GLU A 142 -22.35 4.27 -3.72
CA GLU A 142 -22.12 4.06 -2.28
C GLU A 142 -21.04 5.03 -1.76
N ALA A 143 -19.90 5.11 -2.44
CA ALA A 143 -18.84 6.05 -2.09
C ALA A 143 -19.31 7.52 -2.15
N GLY A 144 -20.09 7.88 -3.17
CA GLY A 144 -20.63 9.25 -3.29
C GLY A 144 -21.59 9.65 -2.17
N GLU A 145 -22.17 8.72 -1.41
CA GLU A 145 -22.91 9.01 -0.18
C GLU A 145 -21.96 9.25 0.98
N ILE A 146 -20.96 8.39 1.16
CA ILE A 146 -19.94 8.51 2.22
C ILE A 146 -19.16 9.83 2.08
N TYR A 147 -18.68 10.15 0.88
CA TYR A 147 -17.94 11.39 0.64
C TYR A 147 -18.78 12.65 0.89
N ARG A 148 -20.09 12.63 0.58
CA ARG A 148 -20.98 13.77 0.90
C ARG A 148 -21.14 13.97 2.41
N GLU A 149 -21.25 12.89 3.17
CA GLU A 149 -21.32 12.95 4.63
C GLU A 149 -20.00 13.46 5.21
N PHE A 150 -18.87 12.93 4.75
CA PHE A 150 -17.55 13.39 5.16
C PHE A 150 -17.36 14.90 4.94
N TYR A 151 -17.63 15.40 3.74
CA TYR A 151 -17.51 16.85 3.46
C TYR A 151 -18.50 17.70 4.25
N HIS A 152 -19.65 17.17 4.57
CA HIS A 152 -20.60 17.86 5.44
C HIS A 152 -20.03 18.03 6.85
N TYR A 153 -19.47 16.97 7.45
CA TYR A 153 -18.84 17.03 8.77
C TYR A 153 -17.61 17.93 8.78
N CYS A 154 -16.71 17.83 7.81
CA CYS A 154 -15.58 18.75 7.68
C CYS A 154 -16.01 20.23 7.67
N LYS A 155 -17.11 20.53 6.97
CA LYS A 155 -17.64 21.89 6.90
C LYS A 155 -18.25 22.35 8.21
N GLU A 156 -18.97 21.49 8.92
CA GLU A 156 -19.54 21.80 10.23
C GLU A 156 -18.46 22.01 11.29
N ALA A 157 -17.40 21.20 11.26
CA ALA A 157 -16.23 21.32 12.15
C ALA A 157 -15.32 22.50 11.78
N GLY A 158 -15.42 23.03 10.55
CA GLY A 158 -14.57 24.15 10.09
C GLY A 158 -13.16 23.73 9.67
N VAL A 159 -12.93 22.42 9.43
CA VAL A 159 -11.62 21.83 9.09
C VAL A 159 -11.46 21.52 7.59
N MET A 160 -12.39 22.02 6.78
CA MET A 160 -12.42 21.81 5.33
C MET A 160 -11.24 22.48 4.64
N GLY A 161 -10.44 21.68 3.88
CA GLY A 161 -9.39 22.14 2.99
C GLY A 161 -9.72 21.89 1.52
N ASP A 162 -8.87 22.38 0.63
CA ASP A 162 -8.89 22.04 -0.81
C ASP A 162 -7.82 20.97 -1.08
N PRO A 163 -8.20 19.71 -1.37
CA PRO A 163 -7.23 18.63 -1.62
C PRO A 163 -6.28 18.93 -2.79
N GLU A 164 -6.73 19.63 -3.82
CA GLU A 164 -5.88 19.95 -4.98
C GLU A 164 -4.82 20.99 -4.61
N GLU A 165 -5.17 21.97 -3.76
CA GLU A 165 -4.23 22.98 -3.27
C GLU A 165 -3.19 22.36 -2.31
N ILE A 166 -3.62 21.45 -1.43
CA ILE A 166 -2.75 20.67 -0.54
C ILE A 166 -1.75 19.85 -1.37
N ARG A 167 -2.24 19.11 -2.36
CA ARG A 167 -1.41 18.33 -3.28
C ARG A 167 -0.41 19.19 -4.06
N ALA A 168 -0.85 20.37 -4.52
CA ALA A 168 0.02 21.31 -5.22
C ALA A 168 1.11 21.86 -4.29
N SER A 169 0.82 22.08 -3.01
CA SER A 169 1.80 22.49 -2.01
C SER A 169 2.88 21.41 -1.79
N VAL A 170 2.48 20.13 -1.67
CA VAL A 170 3.43 19.01 -1.62
C VAL A 170 4.31 18.97 -2.87
N CYS A 171 3.73 19.09 -4.07
CA CYS A 171 4.51 19.10 -5.32
C CYS A 171 5.57 20.21 -5.36
N ARG A 172 5.25 21.41 -4.87
CA ARG A 172 6.22 22.54 -4.82
C ARG A 172 7.38 22.29 -3.87
N ASN A 173 7.16 21.46 -2.84
CA ASN A 173 8.13 21.19 -1.78
C ASN A 173 8.72 19.77 -1.83
N ILE A 174 8.50 19.03 -2.91
CA ILE A 174 8.79 17.58 -2.99
C ILE A 174 10.25 17.23 -2.69
N ASP A 175 11.21 18.10 -3.05
CA ASP A 175 12.62 17.90 -2.76
C ASP A 175 12.89 17.84 -1.25
N ASN A 176 12.18 18.64 -0.48
CA ASN A 176 12.35 18.75 0.97
C ASN A 176 11.84 17.50 1.69
N PHE A 177 10.78 16.84 1.18
CA PHE A 177 10.24 15.60 1.76
C PHE A 177 11.21 14.40 1.71
N THR A 178 12.34 14.52 1.04
CA THR A 178 13.41 13.50 1.09
C THR A 178 14.40 13.70 2.24
N ASP A 179 14.20 14.73 3.06
CA ASP A 179 15.03 15.07 4.21
C ASP A 179 14.29 14.81 5.52
N ILE A 180 14.79 13.91 6.35
CA ILE A 180 14.19 13.54 7.62
C ILE A 180 13.96 14.75 8.53
N THR A 181 14.89 15.72 8.54
CA THR A 181 14.79 16.91 9.39
C THR A 181 13.66 17.84 8.93
N TYR A 182 13.35 17.86 7.63
CA TYR A 182 12.20 18.58 7.12
C TYR A 182 10.90 17.90 7.53
N LEU A 183 10.83 16.56 7.45
CA LEU A 183 9.66 15.79 7.90
C LEU A 183 9.35 16.08 9.36
N GLY A 184 10.38 16.06 10.24
CA GLY A 184 10.24 16.41 11.64
C GLY A 184 9.70 17.82 11.84
N LYS A 185 10.19 18.79 11.08
CA LYS A 185 9.70 20.17 11.19
C LYS A 185 8.24 20.31 10.76
N VAL A 186 7.81 19.61 9.75
CA VAL A 186 6.39 19.57 9.35
C VAL A 186 5.55 18.96 10.47
N MET A 187 6.00 17.82 11.04
CA MET A 187 5.27 17.13 12.12
C MET A 187 5.17 17.99 13.39
N GLU A 188 6.24 18.68 13.80
CA GLU A 188 6.22 19.64 14.90
C GLU A 188 5.17 20.74 14.67
N MET A 189 5.14 21.31 13.46
CA MET A 189 4.22 22.40 13.13
C MET A 189 2.75 21.98 13.17
N ILE A 190 2.41 20.82 12.60
CA ILE A 190 1.02 20.33 12.61
C ILE A 190 0.49 20.06 14.02
N MET A 191 1.37 19.77 14.98
CA MET A 191 1.00 19.56 16.39
C MET A 191 0.77 20.86 17.16
N THR A 192 1.31 21.98 16.69
CA THR A 192 1.28 23.26 17.42
C THR A 192 0.33 24.28 16.80
N GLU A 193 0.25 24.33 15.49
CA GLU A 193 -0.54 25.31 14.73
C GLU A 193 -1.02 24.72 13.40
N PRO A 194 -2.13 25.20 12.81
CA PRO A 194 -2.49 24.87 11.45
C PRO A 194 -1.36 25.28 10.48
N VAL A 195 -0.88 24.33 9.68
CA VAL A 195 0.19 24.58 8.70
C VAL A 195 -0.39 25.38 7.52
N MET A 196 -0.20 26.67 7.52
CA MET A 196 -0.67 27.55 6.45
C MET A 196 0.15 27.43 5.16
N THR A 197 1.44 27.08 5.28
CA THR A 197 2.34 26.90 4.14
C THR A 197 3.53 26.01 4.49
N LEU A 198 3.95 25.20 3.54
CA LEU A 198 5.18 24.40 3.62
C LEU A 198 6.42 25.18 3.16
N GLU A 199 6.23 26.38 2.59
CA GLU A 199 7.32 27.16 2.01
C GLU A 199 8.20 27.77 3.09
N GLY A 200 9.51 27.65 2.89
CA GLY A 200 10.51 28.25 3.79
C GLY A 200 10.77 27.49 5.08
N LEU A 201 10.11 26.36 5.32
CA LEU A 201 10.40 25.48 6.44
C LEU A 201 11.83 24.90 6.32
N LYS A 202 12.53 24.85 7.44
CA LYS A 202 13.87 24.25 7.54
C LYS A 202 13.87 23.31 8.74
N GLY A 203 14.28 22.08 8.51
CA GLY A 203 14.45 21.11 9.56
C GLY A 203 15.63 21.43 10.49
N SER A 204 15.62 20.85 11.68
CA SER A 204 16.70 20.92 12.66
C SER A 204 17.35 19.54 12.81
N PRO A 205 18.70 19.43 12.76
CA PRO A 205 19.39 18.18 13.06
C PRO A 205 19.20 17.70 14.51
N GLU A 206 18.74 18.55 15.41
CA GLU A 206 18.54 18.23 16.83
C GLU A 206 17.41 17.23 17.05
N ASP A 207 16.47 17.14 16.10
CA ASP A 207 15.25 16.30 16.20
C ASP A 207 15.44 14.88 15.63
N ILE A 208 16.62 14.54 15.08
CA ILE A 208 16.85 13.28 14.35
C ILE A 208 16.68 12.05 15.26
N GLU A 209 17.07 12.11 16.53
CA GLU A 209 16.94 10.96 17.44
C GLU A 209 15.46 10.69 17.75
N GLU A 210 14.70 11.71 18.05
CA GLU A 210 13.26 11.65 18.29
C GLU A 210 12.49 11.12 17.06
N LEU A 211 12.88 11.55 15.86
CA LEU A 211 12.32 11.05 14.60
C LEU A 211 12.65 9.58 14.34
N ASN A 212 13.86 9.14 14.71
CA ASN A 212 14.20 7.72 14.62
C ASN A 212 13.39 6.86 15.60
N GLU A 213 13.10 7.37 16.78
CA GLU A 213 12.25 6.69 17.77
C GLU A 213 10.81 6.60 17.25
N ALA A 214 10.23 7.71 16.80
CA ALA A 214 8.89 7.74 16.24
C ALA A 214 8.74 6.82 15.00
N ALA A 215 9.73 6.82 14.11
CA ALA A 215 9.71 5.94 12.94
C ALA A 215 9.81 4.45 13.33
N ALA A 216 10.62 4.12 14.36
CA ALA A 216 10.71 2.76 14.87
C ALA A 216 9.40 2.31 15.54
N GLU A 217 8.73 3.18 16.29
CA GLU A 217 7.42 2.91 16.88
C GLU A 217 6.35 2.67 15.80
N THR A 218 6.23 3.56 14.82
CA THR A 218 5.31 3.40 13.69
C THR A 218 5.54 2.09 12.93
N ALA A 219 6.81 1.76 12.66
CA ALA A 219 7.16 0.50 11.99
C ALA A 219 6.85 -0.73 12.87
N MET A 220 7.07 -0.65 14.19
CA MET A 220 6.70 -1.72 15.11
C MET A 220 5.19 -1.96 15.15
N GLU A 221 4.39 -0.91 15.10
CA GLU A 221 2.93 -1.02 15.05
C GLU A 221 2.47 -1.63 13.73
N SER A 222 3.00 -1.14 12.60
CA SER A 222 2.62 -1.62 11.26
C SER A 222 3.07 -3.06 10.97
N LEU A 223 4.12 -3.55 11.64
CA LEU A 223 4.61 -4.93 11.52
C LEU A 223 4.07 -5.85 12.64
N ALA A 224 3.29 -5.31 13.58
CA ALA A 224 2.67 -6.11 14.63
C ALA A 224 1.45 -6.85 14.06
N THR A 225 1.38 -8.15 14.31
CA THR A 225 0.21 -8.95 13.94
C THR A 225 0.09 -10.15 14.86
N ASP A 226 -1.15 -10.48 15.24
CA ASP A 226 -1.47 -11.69 16.00
C ASP A 226 -1.50 -12.94 15.11
N ASP A 227 -1.67 -12.76 13.79
CA ASP A 227 -1.69 -13.85 12.82
C ASP A 227 -0.67 -13.56 11.69
N PRO A 228 0.43 -14.33 11.62
CA PRO A 228 1.44 -14.17 10.57
C PRO A 228 0.93 -14.28 9.13
N VAL A 229 -0.27 -14.84 8.92
CA VAL A 229 -0.91 -14.90 7.60
C VAL A 229 -1.29 -13.49 7.10
N ASN A 230 -1.50 -12.55 8.01
CA ASN A 230 -1.83 -11.16 7.71
C ASN A 230 -0.61 -10.23 7.68
N ALA A 231 0.59 -10.77 7.96
CA ALA A 231 1.79 -9.96 7.95
C ALA A 231 2.17 -9.54 6.52
N PRO A 232 2.68 -8.31 6.34
CA PRO A 232 3.21 -7.88 5.05
C PRO A 232 4.32 -8.81 4.54
N VAL A 233 4.24 -9.20 3.28
CA VAL A 233 5.22 -10.11 2.66
C VAL A 233 6.12 -9.35 1.71
N TYR A 234 7.41 -9.35 2.01
CA TYR A 234 8.45 -8.86 1.12
C TYR A 234 8.98 -9.99 0.23
N CYS A 235 8.68 -9.93 -1.07
CA CYS A 235 9.25 -10.83 -2.06
C CYS A 235 10.59 -10.27 -2.55
N ASP A 236 11.72 -10.88 -2.19
CA ASP A 236 13.06 -10.41 -2.56
C ASP A 236 13.43 -10.70 -4.04
N GLU A 237 14.61 -10.24 -4.47
CA GLU A 237 15.13 -10.47 -5.84
C GLU A 237 15.37 -11.95 -6.18
N LYS A 238 15.46 -12.82 -5.16
CA LYS A 238 15.64 -14.27 -5.29
C LYS A 238 14.33 -15.03 -5.18
N TRP A 239 13.23 -14.30 -5.17
CA TRP A 239 11.86 -14.82 -5.02
C TRP A 239 11.60 -15.49 -3.67
N ASN A 240 12.37 -15.16 -2.61
CA ASN A 240 12.03 -15.56 -1.28
C ASN A 240 10.91 -14.68 -0.73
N TRP A 241 10.01 -15.27 0.02
CA TRP A 241 8.95 -14.56 0.75
C TRP A 241 9.44 -14.31 2.17
N ASN A 242 9.75 -13.08 2.45
CA ASN A 242 10.25 -12.64 3.75
C ASN A 242 9.12 -11.96 4.51
N ILE A 243 9.00 -12.25 5.79
CA ILE A 243 8.07 -11.62 6.72
C ILE A 243 8.87 -11.04 7.87
N PHE A 244 8.50 -9.85 8.31
CA PHE A 244 9.07 -9.21 9.48
C PHE A 244 7.98 -9.09 10.53
N LEU A 245 8.20 -9.72 11.69
CA LEU A 245 7.25 -9.77 12.79
C LEU A 245 7.76 -8.93 13.94
N ALA A 246 7.01 -7.91 14.33
CA ALA A 246 7.30 -7.11 15.49
C ALA A 246 6.83 -7.82 16.78
N ASP A 247 7.71 -7.92 17.75
CA ASP A 247 7.39 -8.34 19.11
C ASP A 247 7.46 -7.13 20.04
N SER A 248 6.32 -6.54 20.32
CA SER A 248 6.18 -5.35 21.17
C SER A 248 6.70 -5.58 22.59
N SER A 249 6.69 -6.83 23.10
CA SER A 249 7.17 -7.14 24.46
C SER A 249 8.68 -7.04 24.60
N SER A 250 9.42 -7.34 23.53
CA SER A 250 10.89 -7.29 23.50
C SER A 250 11.45 -6.11 22.70
N GLY A 251 10.60 -5.37 21.97
CA GLY A 251 11.01 -4.30 21.07
C GLY A 251 11.84 -4.80 19.88
N ARG A 252 11.64 -6.05 19.47
CA ARG A 252 12.41 -6.69 18.42
C ARG A 252 11.57 -6.95 17.16
N ILE A 253 12.27 -6.97 16.04
CA ILE A 253 11.75 -7.42 14.76
C ILE A 253 12.45 -8.71 14.39
N ASP A 254 11.66 -9.76 14.18
CA ASP A 254 12.11 -11.06 13.75
C ASP A 254 11.94 -11.21 12.24
N TRP A 255 13.04 -11.44 11.53
CA TRP A 255 13.02 -11.80 10.13
C TRP A 255 12.74 -13.29 9.97
N MET A 256 11.65 -13.61 9.29
CA MET A 256 11.16 -14.94 9.02
C MET A 256 11.16 -15.21 7.51
N LEU A 257 11.45 -16.44 7.11
CA LEU A 257 11.26 -16.94 5.75
C LEU A 257 9.98 -17.78 5.71
N LEU A 258 9.08 -17.45 4.78
CA LEU A 258 7.82 -18.16 4.57
C LEU A 258 8.01 -19.20 3.44
N ASP A 259 7.56 -20.43 3.65
CA ASP A 259 7.52 -21.47 2.62
C ASP A 259 6.13 -21.61 1.97
N ASP A 260 6.01 -22.48 0.98
CA ASP A 260 4.78 -22.74 0.24
C ASP A 260 3.65 -23.30 1.11
N ASP A 261 3.99 -23.96 2.21
CA ASP A 261 3.05 -24.59 3.13
C ASP A 261 2.61 -23.65 4.27
N GLY A 262 3.17 -22.43 4.32
CA GLY A 262 2.88 -21.45 5.36
C GLY A 262 3.70 -21.64 6.64
N GLU A 263 4.81 -22.40 6.57
CA GLU A 263 5.69 -22.53 7.72
C GLU A 263 6.74 -21.42 7.72
N LEU A 264 7.00 -20.88 8.92
CA LEU A 264 7.93 -19.79 9.13
C LEU A 264 9.25 -20.32 9.70
N THR A 265 10.35 -19.88 9.10
CA THR A 265 11.71 -20.17 9.58
C THR A 265 12.42 -18.87 9.93
N LYS A 266 12.77 -18.68 11.21
CA LYS A 266 13.51 -17.50 11.67
C LYS A 266 14.90 -17.45 11.05
N LYS A 267 15.27 -16.30 10.49
CA LYS A 267 16.56 -16.04 9.82
C LYS A 267 17.40 -15.02 10.57
N GLY A 268 16.78 -14.07 11.25
CA GLY A 268 17.46 -13.00 11.97
C GLY A 268 16.55 -12.31 12.97
N SER A 269 17.11 -11.40 13.73
CA SER A 269 16.38 -10.58 14.69
C SER A 269 17.19 -9.34 15.03
N VAL A 270 16.54 -8.20 15.12
CA VAL A 270 17.14 -6.92 15.51
C VAL A 270 16.21 -6.18 16.47
N LYS A 271 16.74 -5.34 17.35
CA LYS A 271 15.90 -4.39 18.09
C LYS A 271 15.49 -3.26 17.16
N ALA A 272 14.23 -2.86 17.17
CA ALA A 272 13.76 -1.73 16.35
C ALA A 272 14.56 -0.46 16.64
N SER A 273 14.90 -0.21 17.89
CA SER A 273 15.73 0.94 18.33
C SER A 273 17.17 0.93 17.79
N ASP A 274 17.69 -0.22 17.36
CA ASP A 274 19.04 -0.33 16.79
C ASP A 274 19.03 0.02 15.28
N ILE A 275 17.85 0.08 14.64
CA ILE A 275 17.69 0.55 13.26
C ILE A 275 17.57 2.08 13.28
N LYS A 276 18.53 2.75 12.69
CA LYS A 276 18.49 4.21 12.49
C LYS A 276 18.29 4.50 11.02
N ILE A 277 17.44 5.49 10.72
CA ILE A 277 17.23 5.94 9.34
C ILE A 277 18.57 6.43 8.79
N ARG A 278 19.01 5.79 7.72
CA ARG A 278 20.28 6.10 7.05
C ARG A 278 20.06 7.19 5.99
N PRO A 279 21.07 8.05 5.78
CA PRO A 279 21.02 9.03 4.70
C PRO A 279 20.79 8.36 3.34
N ILE A 280 19.83 8.89 2.59
CA ILE A 280 19.51 8.39 1.24
C ILE A 280 20.52 8.97 0.26
N GLU A 281 21.03 8.12 -0.63
CA GLU A 281 21.93 8.51 -1.70
C GLU A 281 21.18 9.32 -2.80
N PRO A 282 21.90 10.09 -3.64
CA PRO A 282 21.24 10.99 -4.60
C PRO A 282 20.26 10.31 -5.57
N ASP A 283 20.61 9.12 -6.09
CA ASP A 283 19.73 8.33 -6.98
C ASP A 283 18.53 7.73 -6.23
N GLY A 284 18.73 7.33 -4.97
CA GLY A 284 17.65 6.92 -4.08
C GLY A 284 16.67 8.07 -3.80
N LYS A 285 17.17 9.29 -3.59
CA LYS A 285 16.30 10.48 -3.43
C LYS A 285 15.45 10.74 -4.66
N GLU A 286 16.00 10.58 -5.85
CA GLU A 286 15.24 10.77 -7.10
C GLU A 286 14.10 9.73 -7.25
N LEU A 287 14.33 8.49 -6.83
CA LEU A 287 13.27 7.48 -6.81
C LEU A 287 12.24 7.78 -5.73
N LEU A 288 12.67 8.17 -4.52
CA LEU A 288 11.77 8.53 -3.43
C LEU A 288 10.86 9.71 -3.82
N LYS A 289 11.37 10.75 -4.47
CA LYS A 289 10.56 11.86 -5.00
C LYS A 289 9.46 11.37 -5.95
N LYS A 290 9.81 10.45 -6.86
CA LYS A 290 8.82 9.87 -7.79
C LYS A 290 7.74 9.12 -7.04
N TYR A 291 8.10 8.39 -5.99
CA TYR A 291 7.15 7.65 -5.17
C TYR A 291 6.26 8.60 -4.35
N ILE A 292 6.83 9.62 -3.73
CA ILE A 292 6.07 10.66 -3.01
C ILE A 292 5.09 11.36 -3.96
N SER A 293 5.54 11.71 -5.17
CA SER A 293 4.66 12.31 -6.20
C SER A 293 3.51 11.37 -6.59
N LEU A 294 3.77 10.07 -6.65
CA LEU A 294 2.77 9.07 -6.96
C LEU A 294 1.75 8.95 -5.81
N LEU A 295 2.20 8.81 -4.56
CA LEU A 295 1.33 8.79 -3.38
C LEU A 295 0.44 10.04 -3.31
N ASN A 296 1.05 11.22 -3.52
CA ASN A 296 0.36 12.50 -3.51
C ASN A 296 -0.75 12.60 -4.59
N GLN A 297 -0.72 11.78 -5.63
CA GLN A 297 -1.71 11.73 -6.69
C GLN A 297 -2.73 10.59 -6.52
N ARG A 298 -2.51 9.66 -5.59
CA ARG A 298 -3.44 8.54 -5.35
C ARG A 298 -4.69 9.00 -4.64
N GLU A 299 -5.84 8.53 -5.15
CA GLU A 299 -7.14 8.75 -4.50
C GLU A 299 -7.27 7.86 -3.25
N SER A 300 -6.65 6.67 -3.23
CA SER A 300 -6.59 5.81 -2.04
C SER A 300 -5.85 6.48 -0.89
N PHE A 301 -4.74 7.18 -1.18
CA PHE A 301 -4.01 7.95 -0.17
C PHE A 301 -4.85 9.10 0.41
N LEU A 302 -5.56 9.83 -0.43
CA LEU A 302 -6.49 10.87 0.03
C LEU A 302 -7.63 10.27 0.86
N GLY A 303 -8.20 9.15 0.42
CA GLY A 303 -9.23 8.45 1.18
C GLY A 303 -8.74 7.92 2.53
N ASN A 304 -7.47 7.53 2.64
CA ASN A 304 -6.86 7.18 3.93
C ASN A 304 -6.73 8.39 4.86
N VAL A 305 -6.30 9.54 4.34
CA VAL A 305 -6.29 10.80 5.12
C VAL A 305 -7.69 11.13 5.64
N PHE A 306 -8.70 10.97 4.81
CA PHE A 306 -10.10 11.22 5.19
C PHE A 306 -10.60 10.23 6.24
N SER A 307 -10.19 8.96 6.18
CA SER A 307 -10.47 7.97 7.23
C SER A 307 -9.86 8.36 8.57
N LEU A 308 -8.62 8.84 8.56
CA LEU A 308 -7.94 9.32 9.77
C LEU A 308 -8.66 10.55 10.36
N MET A 309 -9.15 11.47 9.53
CA MET A 309 -9.93 12.63 10.02
C MET A 309 -11.24 12.19 10.65
N ASP A 310 -11.94 11.23 10.07
CA ASP A 310 -13.20 10.68 10.59
C ASP A 310 -12.97 9.94 11.91
N GLU A 311 -11.93 9.11 11.99
CA GLU A 311 -11.53 8.37 13.19
C GLU A 311 -11.13 9.30 14.36
N ASN A 312 -10.60 10.49 14.06
CA ASN A 312 -10.22 11.52 15.02
C ASN A 312 -11.32 12.60 15.22
N ASP A 313 -12.58 12.28 14.93
CA ASP A 313 -13.73 13.18 15.16
C ASP A 313 -13.56 14.58 14.54
N TYR A 314 -12.85 14.72 13.42
CA TYR A 314 -12.59 15.98 12.70
C TYR A 314 -11.90 17.07 13.56
N GLU A 315 -10.99 16.65 14.45
CA GLU A 315 -10.23 17.59 15.29
C GLU A 315 -9.14 18.35 14.51
N ASP A 316 -8.58 17.71 13.46
CA ASP A 316 -7.49 18.26 12.66
C ASP A 316 -7.96 18.91 11.36
N ASP A 317 -7.32 20.02 10.97
CA ASP A 317 -7.44 20.57 9.63
C ASP A 317 -7.03 19.54 8.56
N MET A 318 -7.76 19.50 7.44
CA MET A 318 -7.48 18.59 6.34
C MET A 318 -6.01 18.66 5.85
N ALA A 319 -5.41 19.86 5.82
CA ALA A 319 -4.02 20.03 5.44
C ALA A 319 -3.07 19.40 6.46
N ASN A 320 -3.33 19.57 7.76
CA ASN A 320 -2.54 18.99 8.83
C ASN A 320 -2.62 17.46 8.80
N ALA A 321 -3.82 16.89 8.69
CA ALA A 321 -4.02 15.45 8.55
C ALA A 321 -3.28 14.89 7.33
N TYR A 322 -3.36 15.60 6.19
CA TYR A 322 -2.67 15.20 4.96
C TYR A 322 -1.15 15.21 5.10
N TYR A 323 -0.58 16.30 5.61
CA TYR A 323 0.87 16.43 5.78
C TYR A 323 1.40 15.46 6.85
N GLY A 324 0.67 15.27 7.93
CA GLY A 324 1.00 14.29 8.97
C GLY A 324 1.05 12.87 8.43
N CYS A 325 -0.01 12.45 7.74
CA CYS A 325 -0.08 11.13 7.10
C CYS A 325 1.06 10.94 6.08
N LEU A 326 1.37 11.96 5.28
CA LEU A 326 2.45 11.89 4.29
C LEU A 326 3.83 11.78 4.98
N CYS A 327 4.10 12.60 5.99
CA CYS A 327 5.36 12.56 6.73
C CYS A 327 5.58 11.20 7.43
N THR A 328 4.57 10.69 8.12
CA THR A 328 4.62 9.38 8.78
C THR A 328 4.85 8.26 7.77
N THR A 329 4.14 8.31 6.63
CA THR A 329 4.32 7.35 5.53
C THR A 329 5.75 7.34 4.99
N ILE A 330 6.36 8.52 4.79
CA ILE A 330 7.72 8.63 4.28
C ILE A 330 8.74 8.18 5.34
N LEU A 331 8.54 8.52 6.61
CA LEU A 331 9.41 8.07 7.70
C LEU A 331 9.40 6.55 7.86
N ASP A 332 8.22 5.90 7.81
CA ASP A 332 8.13 4.43 7.85
C ASP A 332 8.85 3.80 6.65
N LEU A 333 8.66 4.33 5.43
CA LEU A 333 9.37 3.85 4.25
C LEU A 333 10.89 3.97 4.40
N MET A 334 11.40 5.11 4.88
CA MET A 334 12.84 5.33 5.09
C MET A 334 13.40 4.40 6.17
N TRP A 335 12.63 4.16 7.22
CA TRP A 335 13.01 3.23 8.26
C TRP A 335 13.05 1.79 7.74
N ARG A 336 12.03 1.34 6.99
CA ARG A 336 12.00 0.01 6.36
C ARG A 336 13.15 -0.14 5.35
N ALA A 337 13.51 0.89 4.60
CA ALA A 337 14.68 0.87 3.73
C ALA A 337 15.96 0.59 4.53
N SER A 338 16.12 1.25 5.67
CA SER A 338 17.26 1.05 6.58
C SER A 338 17.27 -0.35 7.21
N MET A 339 16.08 -0.88 7.54
CA MET A 339 15.92 -2.25 8.04
C MET A 339 16.28 -3.28 6.96
N LEU A 340 15.83 -3.10 5.71
CA LEU A 340 16.19 -3.99 4.61
C LEU A 340 17.70 -3.93 4.32
N ASP A 341 18.31 -2.75 4.42
CA ASP A 341 19.76 -2.63 4.30
C ASP A 341 20.50 -3.37 5.43
N HIS A 342 19.98 -3.31 6.65
CA HIS A 342 20.55 -4.07 7.77
C HIS A 342 20.54 -5.59 7.53
N PHE A 343 19.45 -6.16 7.02
CA PHE A 343 19.31 -7.61 6.82
C PHE A 343 19.90 -8.11 5.49
N PHE A 344 19.83 -7.31 4.41
CA PHE A 344 20.14 -7.76 3.04
C PHE A 344 21.25 -6.98 2.35
N GLY A 345 21.72 -5.86 2.92
CA GLY A 345 22.74 -5.02 2.29
C GLY A 345 22.24 -4.36 1.00
N THR A 346 21.01 -3.87 1.00
CA THR A 346 20.38 -3.24 -0.18
C THR A 346 20.97 -1.89 -0.52
N GLY A 347 21.59 -1.21 0.47
CA GLY A 347 22.03 0.18 0.37
C GLY A 347 20.87 1.17 0.51
N MET A 348 21.18 2.46 0.37
CA MET A 348 20.21 3.57 0.42
C MET A 348 20.13 4.33 -0.92
N GLY A 349 20.63 3.75 -2.00
CA GLY A 349 20.49 4.24 -3.37
C GLY A 349 19.18 3.80 -4.02
N GLU A 350 19.08 3.96 -5.35
CA GLU A 350 17.89 3.60 -6.13
C GLU A 350 17.39 2.18 -5.83
N ARG A 351 18.30 1.19 -5.77
CA ARG A 351 17.97 -0.19 -5.46
C ARG A 351 17.35 -0.34 -4.07
N GLY A 352 17.95 0.25 -3.04
CA GLY A 352 17.45 0.12 -1.66
C GLY A 352 16.08 0.76 -1.47
N ILE A 353 15.85 1.92 -2.07
CA ILE A 353 14.54 2.58 -2.04
C ILE A 353 13.51 1.80 -2.85
N MET A 354 13.88 1.22 -4.00
CA MET A 354 12.99 0.34 -4.76
C MET A 354 12.55 -0.88 -3.94
N GLU A 355 13.50 -1.54 -3.25
CA GLU A 355 13.19 -2.69 -2.40
C GLU A 355 12.26 -2.30 -1.23
N ALA A 356 12.48 -1.12 -0.65
CA ALA A 356 11.59 -0.61 0.39
C ALA A 356 10.18 -0.34 -0.14
N ILE A 357 10.03 0.26 -1.32
CA ILE A 357 8.72 0.48 -1.96
C ILE A 357 8.03 -0.87 -2.24
N ILE A 358 8.75 -1.87 -2.77
CA ILE A 358 8.22 -3.21 -3.00
C ILE A 358 7.70 -3.86 -1.71
N PHE A 359 8.34 -3.61 -0.59
CA PHE A 359 7.88 -4.13 0.70
C PHE A 359 6.70 -3.33 1.27
N PHE A 360 6.57 -2.06 0.92
CA PHE A 360 5.72 -1.10 1.62
C PHE A 360 4.40 -0.77 0.90
N ASP A 361 4.38 -0.79 -0.44
CA ASP A 361 3.29 -0.17 -1.21
C ASP A 361 1.93 -0.86 -1.04
N MET A 362 1.93 -2.19 -0.83
CA MET A 362 0.70 -2.94 -0.53
C MET A 362 0.06 -2.46 0.77
N ASP A 363 0.86 -2.21 1.82
CA ASP A 363 0.36 -1.72 3.11
C ASP A 363 -0.33 -0.36 2.95
N ARG A 364 0.12 0.46 2.00
CA ARG A 364 -0.50 1.76 1.71
C ARG A 364 -1.81 1.63 0.93
N LEU A 365 -1.91 0.64 0.07
CA LEU A 365 -3.15 0.35 -0.65
C LEU A 365 -4.18 -0.37 0.24
N ASP A 366 -3.71 -1.13 1.23
CA ASP A 366 -4.57 -1.82 2.20
C ASP A 366 -4.93 -0.95 3.43
N ALA A 367 -4.41 0.29 3.50
CA ALA A 367 -4.72 1.21 4.60
C ALA A 367 -6.22 1.53 4.66
N PRO A 368 -6.79 1.74 5.88
CA PRO A 368 -8.18 2.17 6.02
C PRO A 368 -8.50 3.39 5.16
N THR A 369 -9.67 3.40 4.54
CA THR A 369 -10.06 4.47 3.61
C THR A 369 -11.57 4.64 3.60
N ILE A 370 -12.07 5.87 3.43
CA ILE A 370 -13.51 6.12 3.28
C ILE A 370 -14.06 5.76 1.90
N GLY A 371 -13.18 5.54 0.91
CA GLY A 371 -13.56 5.06 -0.41
C GLY A 371 -13.71 3.55 -0.47
N ALA A 372 -13.71 3.01 -1.69
CA ALA A 372 -13.83 1.58 -1.91
C ALA A 372 -12.88 1.09 -3.00
N PHE A 373 -12.36 -0.12 -2.84
CA PHE A 373 -11.73 -0.88 -3.91
C PHE A 373 -12.74 -1.81 -4.59
N VAL A 374 -12.62 -1.98 -5.92
CA VAL A 374 -13.51 -2.81 -6.75
C VAL A 374 -12.76 -3.90 -7.48
#